data_dfe10b975c8848828348a24db1453783
#
_entry.id   dfe10b975c8848828348a24db1453783
#
_cell.length_a   1.000
_cell.length_b   1.000
_cell.length_c   1.000
_cell.angle_alpha   90.00
_cell.angle_beta   90.00
_cell.angle_gamma   90.00
#
_symmetry.space_group_name_H-M   'P 1'
#
loop_
_entity.id
_entity.type
_entity.pdbx_description
1 polymer ?
#
loop_
_entity_poly.entity_id
_entity_poly.type
_entity_poly.pdbx_seq_one_letter_code
_entity_poly.pdbx_strand_id
1 'polypeptide(L)'
;MSPTDNQHTHTDIQHMTDIDLTGVFPAMTTPFTPDGRIDYDILAQNAQRLETAGVSGLVPAGSTGESATLTHDEHIDVIETVIDSVNDVPVIAGSGSNSTREALNLSERAADAGADALLLISPYYNIPEQAGLKDHYRTIADAIDIPQIVYNVPGRTGTNIEPETVATLASHRNIVGYKAASGDVGQISSVVEQTRSEAFSVLSGDDILTLPICGLGGSGVISVGANIEPAQTTAMVGAAVSGDYDRARNLHYQLAPLFEHLFVETNPIPVKAAMEYRDYGPGTLRPPLTDLSDKHRKRLESILDDLDADREMALAGQTEVI
;
A
#
# COMPACT_ATOMS: atom_id res chain seq x y z
N MET A 1 43.15 -41.94 19.77
CA MET A 1 42.51 -40.69 20.22
C MET A 1 42.18 -39.87 18.97
N SER A 2 40.98 -39.98 18.50
CA SER A 2 40.47 -39.22 17.31
C SER A 2 39.93 -37.87 17.78
N PRO A 3 40.13 -36.77 17.05
CA PRO A 3 39.44 -35.52 17.28
C PRO A 3 38.05 -35.59 16.66
N THR A 4 37.06 -35.30 17.45
CA THR A 4 35.66 -35.15 17.08
C THR A 4 35.46 -33.84 16.30
N ASP A 5 35.00 -33.98 15.08
CA ASP A 5 34.47 -32.88 14.21
C ASP A 5 33.29 -32.18 14.91
N ASN A 6 33.44 -30.89 15.11
CA ASN A 6 32.36 -30.01 15.52
C ASN A 6 31.84 -29.26 14.31
N GLN A 7 30.96 -29.91 13.56
CA GLN A 7 30.15 -29.24 12.51
C GLN A 7 28.99 -28.53 13.18
N HIS A 8 29.18 -27.28 13.59
CA HIS A 8 28.06 -26.38 13.82
C HIS A 8 27.54 -25.86 12.47
N THR A 9 26.36 -26.31 12.15
CA THR A 9 25.56 -25.98 10.99
C THR A 9 25.26 -24.49 10.91
N HIS A 10 25.80 -23.85 9.86
CA HIS A 10 25.36 -22.52 9.35
C HIS A 10 24.07 -22.71 8.56
N THR A 11 22.90 -22.85 9.20
CA THR A 11 21.64 -23.07 8.47
C THR A 11 20.46 -22.23 8.97
N ASP A 12 20.64 -21.28 9.91
CA ASP A 12 19.50 -20.58 10.53
C ASP A 12 19.47 -19.05 10.34
N ILE A 13 20.15 -18.47 9.34
CA ILE A 13 20.15 -17.00 9.14
C ILE A 13 19.44 -16.57 7.83
N GLN A 14 18.88 -17.48 7.06
CA GLN A 14 18.40 -17.21 5.69
C GLN A 14 16.87 -17.03 5.55
N HIS A 15 16.08 -16.90 6.61
CA HIS A 15 14.61 -16.90 6.54
C HIS A 15 13.91 -15.63 7.02
N MET A 16 14.56 -14.48 7.17
CA MET A 16 13.93 -13.30 7.78
C MET A 16 13.74 -12.07 6.86
N THR A 17 13.93 -12.16 5.55
CA THR A 17 13.82 -10.96 4.68
C THR A 17 13.11 -11.16 3.35
N ASP A 18 12.50 -12.31 3.09
CA ASP A 18 11.85 -12.57 1.79
C ASP A 18 10.34 -12.29 1.84
N ILE A 19 9.95 -11.01 1.80
CA ILE A 19 8.57 -10.64 1.44
C ILE A 19 8.48 -10.46 -0.09
N ASP A 20 7.53 -11.13 -0.74
CA ASP A 20 7.24 -10.88 -2.16
C ASP A 20 6.37 -9.61 -2.30
N LEU A 21 6.97 -8.57 -2.85
CA LEU A 21 6.31 -7.29 -3.13
C LEU A 21 5.78 -7.22 -4.57
N THR A 22 5.32 -8.35 -5.12
CA THR A 22 4.71 -8.41 -6.45
C THR A 22 3.19 -8.44 -6.35
N GLY A 23 2.51 -7.55 -7.08
CA GLY A 23 1.05 -7.55 -7.18
C GLY A 23 0.35 -6.38 -6.53
N VAL A 24 -0.75 -6.62 -5.82
CA VAL A 24 -1.65 -5.58 -5.30
C VAL A 24 -1.72 -5.62 -3.78
N PHE A 25 -1.46 -4.49 -3.16
CA PHE A 25 -1.47 -4.28 -1.72
C PHE A 25 -2.45 -3.14 -1.39
N PRO A 26 -3.71 -3.42 -1.02
CA PRO A 26 -4.66 -2.36 -0.67
C PRO A 26 -4.17 -1.52 0.51
N ALA A 27 -4.08 -0.20 0.30
CA ALA A 27 -3.95 0.77 1.38
C ALA A 27 -5.31 0.86 2.09
N MET A 28 -5.48 0.10 3.17
CA MET A 28 -6.77 -0.05 3.84
C MET A 28 -7.27 1.25 4.45
N THR A 29 -8.58 1.46 4.40
CA THR A 29 -9.25 2.49 5.20
C THR A 29 -9.43 2.01 6.63
N THR A 30 -9.49 2.94 7.58
CA THR A 30 -9.92 2.67 8.96
C THR A 30 -11.39 3.07 9.10
N PRO A 31 -12.32 2.13 9.28
CA PRO A 31 -13.73 2.43 9.45
C PRO A 31 -13.99 3.06 10.81
N PHE A 32 -14.80 4.11 10.85
CA PHE A 32 -15.21 4.78 12.09
C PHE A 32 -16.73 4.71 12.27
N THR A 33 -17.16 4.47 13.48
CA THR A 33 -18.56 4.61 13.89
C THR A 33 -19.02 6.08 13.78
N PRO A 34 -20.32 6.38 13.77
CA PRO A 34 -20.81 7.77 13.68
C PRO A 34 -20.32 8.70 14.81
N ASP A 35 -19.91 8.15 15.96
CA ASP A 35 -19.31 8.91 17.07
C ASP A 35 -17.77 8.97 17.01
N GLY A 36 -17.17 8.52 15.89
CA GLY A 36 -15.74 8.66 15.58
C GLY A 36 -14.84 7.60 16.24
N ARG A 37 -15.39 6.57 16.88
CA ARG A 37 -14.58 5.43 17.35
C ARG A 37 -14.26 4.49 16.20
N ILE A 38 -13.17 3.72 16.30
CA ILE A 38 -12.82 2.70 15.32
C ILE A 38 -13.83 1.56 15.39
N ASP A 39 -14.32 1.11 14.23
CA ASP A 39 -15.13 -0.07 14.07
C ASP A 39 -14.24 -1.26 13.68
N TYR A 40 -13.72 -1.94 14.71
CA TYR A 40 -12.79 -3.04 14.53
C TYR A 40 -13.43 -4.26 13.84
N ASP A 41 -14.75 -4.47 14.03
CA ASP A 41 -15.46 -5.57 13.38
C ASP A 41 -15.53 -5.37 11.85
N ILE A 42 -15.85 -4.16 11.40
CA ILE A 42 -15.85 -3.81 9.98
C ILE A 42 -14.43 -3.80 9.41
N LEU A 43 -13.42 -3.36 10.18
CA LEU A 43 -12.02 -3.43 9.78
C LEU A 43 -11.59 -4.87 9.49
N ALA A 44 -11.89 -5.78 10.41
CA ALA A 44 -11.61 -7.21 10.29
C ALA A 44 -12.32 -7.83 9.06
N GLN A 45 -13.61 -7.53 8.88
CA GLN A 45 -14.38 -7.99 7.71
C GLN A 45 -13.77 -7.50 6.39
N ASN A 46 -13.31 -6.25 6.34
CA ASN A 46 -12.63 -5.71 5.15
C ASN A 46 -11.30 -6.39 4.88
N ALA A 47 -10.50 -6.70 5.90
CA ALA A 47 -9.26 -7.45 5.76
C ALA A 47 -9.51 -8.83 5.13
N GLN A 48 -10.46 -9.58 5.68
CA GLN A 48 -10.86 -10.90 5.18
C GLN A 48 -11.43 -10.86 3.76
N ARG A 49 -12.23 -9.83 3.45
CA ARG A 49 -12.78 -9.61 2.09
C ARG A 49 -11.66 -9.39 1.07
N LEU A 50 -10.66 -8.59 1.42
CA LEU A 50 -9.53 -8.30 0.55
C LEU A 50 -8.66 -9.54 0.35
N GLU A 51 -8.33 -10.28 1.41
CA GLU A 51 -7.63 -11.56 1.33
C GLU A 51 -8.36 -12.55 0.42
N THR A 52 -9.68 -12.73 0.63
CA THR A 52 -10.52 -13.62 -0.19
C THR A 52 -10.54 -13.20 -1.67
N ALA A 53 -10.41 -11.91 -1.96
CA ALA A 53 -10.33 -11.39 -3.32
C ALA A 53 -8.97 -11.61 -4.00
N GLY A 54 -7.99 -12.20 -3.30
CA GLY A 54 -6.70 -12.63 -3.84
C GLY A 54 -5.68 -11.51 -4.00
N VAL A 55 -5.71 -10.50 -3.11
CA VAL A 55 -4.65 -9.47 -3.06
C VAL A 55 -3.34 -10.05 -2.53
N SER A 56 -2.22 -9.39 -2.82
CA SER A 56 -0.88 -9.89 -2.47
C SER A 56 -0.45 -9.57 -1.03
N GLY A 57 -1.17 -8.70 -0.34
CA GLY A 57 -0.94 -8.29 1.05
C GLY A 57 -1.84 -7.13 1.44
N LEU A 58 -1.79 -6.67 2.68
CA LEU A 58 -2.63 -5.60 3.22
C LEU A 58 -1.78 -4.49 3.83
N VAL A 59 -2.23 -3.23 3.68
CA VAL A 59 -1.49 -2.07 4.21
C VAL A 59 -2.38 -1.23 5.13
N PRO A 60 -2.55 -1.63 6.41
CA PRO A 60 -3.27 -0.83 7.41
C PRO A 60 -2.48 0.40 7.87
N ALA A 61 -3.17 1.32 8.53
CA ALA A 61 -2.61 2.49 9.21
C ALA A 61 -1.71 3.39 8.35
N GLY A 62 -1.92 3.40 7.02
CA GLY A 62 -1.29 4.35 6.11
C GLY A 62 -2.09 5.67 6.00
N SER A 63 -1.76 6.50 4.99
CA SER A 63 -2.49 7.76 4.73
C SER A 63 -3.97 7.52 4.43
N THR A 64 -4.30 6.45 3.71
CA THR A 64 -5.68 6.04 3.41
C THR A 64 -6.42 5.55 4.66
N GLY A 65 -5.70 4.99 5.61
CA GLY A 65 -6.21 4.59 6.94
C GLY A 65 -6.32 5.74 7.94
N GLU A 66 -6.19 6.99 7.50
CA GLU A 66 -6.27 8.18 8.36
C GLU A 66 -5.30 8.15 9.56
N SER A 67 -4.09 7.59 9.37
CA SER A 67 -3.09 7.44 10.43
C SER A 67 -2.83 8.73 11.23
N ALA A 68 -2.92 9.90 10.57
CA ALA A 68 -2.74 11.20 11.22
C ALA A 68 -3.85 11.57 12.23
N THR A 69 -4.99 10.88 12.23
CA THR A 69 -6.11 11.09 13.17
C THR A 69 -6.23 10.01 14.23
N LEU A 70 -5.35 8.99 14.18
CA LEU A 70 -5.27 7.94 15.17
C LEU A 70 -4.35 8.36 16.33
N THR A 71 -4.70 7.99 17.55
CA THR A 71 -3.71 7.98 18.63
C THR A 71 -2.70 6.85 18.36
N HIS A 72 -1.53 6.87 19.01
CA HIS A 72 -0.53 5.82 18.82
C HIS A 72 -1.03 4.44 19.26
N ASP A 73 -1.92 4.37 20.24
CA ASP A 73 -2.52 3.11 20.68
C ASP A 73 -3.54 2.62 19.67
N GLU A 74 -4.48 3.46 19.21
CA GLU A 74 -5.40 3.13 18.12
C GLU A 74 -4.65 2.70 16.84
N HIS A 75 -3.50 3.30 16.56
CA HIS A 75 -2.68 2.98 15.40
C HIS A 75 -2.21 1.52 15.45
N ILE A 76 -1.74 1.07 16.61
CA ILE A 76 -1.32 -0.32 16.80
C ILE A 76 -2.52 -1.25 16.87
N ASP A 77 -3.60 -0.89 17.56
CA ASP A 77 -4.82 -1.69 17.61
C ASP A 77 -5.40 -1.97 16.20
N VAL A 78 -5.31 -1.00 15.27
CA VAL A 78 -5.69 -1.18 13.84
C VAL A 78 -4.79 -2.21 13.17
N ILE A 79 -3.47 -2.14 13.39
CA ILE A 79 -2.50 -3.08 12.79
C ILE A 79 -2.74 -4.49 13.35
N GLU A 80 -2.85 -4.66 14.67
CA GLU A 80 -3.13 -5.94 15.33
C GLU A 80 -4.45 -6.55 14.84
N THR A 81 -5.51 -5.73 14.73
CA THR A 81 -6.81 -6.20 14.21
C THR A 81 -6.69 -6.78 12.80
N VAL A 82 -5.92 -6.14 11.91
CA VAL A 82 -5.73 -6.65 10.55
C VAL A 82 -4.89 -7.92 10.56
N ILE A 83 -3.81 -7.98 11.33
CA ILE A 83 -2.96 -9.17 11.48
C ILE A 83 -3.79 -10.37 11.96
N ASP A 84 -4.59 -10.19 13.01
CA ASP A 84 -5.42 -11.24 13.61
C ASP A 84 -6.56 -11.71 12.69
N SER A 85 -6.87 -10.93 11.63
CA SER A 85 -8.02 -11.18 10.75
C SER A 85 -7.67 -11.96 9.47
N VAL A 86 -6.39 -12.09 9.14
CA VAL A 86 -5.92 -12.75 7.90
C VAL A 86 -4.93 -13.88 8.20
N ASN A 87 -4.74 -14.80 7.25
CA ASN A 87 -3.91 -15.98 7.46
C ASN A 87 -2.82 -16.17 6.41
N ASP A 88 -3.11 -15.81 5.15
CA ASP A 88 -2.31 -16.22 4.00
C ASP A 88 -1.61 -15.05 3.29
N VAL A 89 -1.89 -13.81 3.72
CA VAL A 89 -1.33 -12.60 3.10
C VAL A 89 -0.53 -11.77 4.09
N PRO A 90 0.62 -11.20 3.70
CA PRO A 90 1.43 -10.35 4.57
C PRO A 90 0.73 -9.04 4.91
N VAL A 91 0.99 -8.54 6.11
CA VAL A 91 0.54 -7.23 6.59
C VAL A 91 1.70 -6.26 6.66
N ILE A 92 1.63 -5.21 5.84
CA ILE A 92 2.63 -4.14 5.73
C ILE A 92 2.15 -2.94 6.54
N ALA A 93 2.63 -2.76 7.75
CA ALA A 93 2.15 -1.72 8.65
C ALA A 93 2.65 -0.33 8.23
N GLY A 94 1.72 0.63 8.07
CA GLY A 94 2.10 2.04 7.95
C GLY A 94 2.62 2.56 9.30
N SER A 95 3.89 2.94 9.41
CA SER A 95 4.51 3.39 10.67
C SER A 95 5.39 4.64 10.54
N GLY A 96 5.44 5.24 9.35
CA GLY A 96 6.21 6.46 9.11
C GLY A 96 5.64 7.69 9.83
N SER A 97 6.54 8.60 10.23
CA SER A 97 6.21 9.88 10.88
C SER A 97 7.20 10.97 10.43
N ASN A 98 6.88 12.23 10.75
CA ASN A 98 7.78 13.36 10.54
C ASN A 98 8.86 13.51 11.63
N SER A 99 8.83 12.65 12.64
CA SER A 99 9.85 12.53 13.70
C SER A 99 10.48 11.15 13.64
N THR A 100 11.80 11.07 13.46
CA THR A 100 12.52 9.77 13.44
C THR A 100 12.26 8.96 14.71
N ARG A 101 12.22 9.61 15.88
CA ARG A 101 11.92 8.94 17.16
C ARG A 101 10.52 8.36 17.20
N GLU A 102 9.53 9.07 16.67
CA GLU A 102 8.14 8.61 16.63
C GLU A 102 7.98 7.48 15.62
N ALA A 103 8.54 7.63 14.41
CA ALA A 103 8.55 6.59 13.38
C ALA A 103 9.23 5.30 13.91
N LEU A 104 10.34 5.43 14.62
CA LEU A 104 11.03 4.30 15.25
C LEU A 104 10.12 3.61 16.28
N ASN A 105 9.50 4.35 17.19
CA ASN A 105 8.62 3.78 18.22
C ASN A 105 7.37 3.10 17.61
N LEU A 106 6.74 3.72 16.60
CA LEU A 106 5.60 3.09 15.92
C LEU A 106 6.02 1.83 15.16
N SER A 107 7.21 1.85 14.55
CA SER A 107 7.76 0.72 13.81
C SER A 107 8.16 -0.44 14.73
N GLU A 108 8.75 -0.16 15.89
CA GLU A 108 9.02 -1.17 16.93
C GLU A 108 7.73 -1.85 17.40
N ARG A 109 6.72 -1.06 17.74
CA ARG A 109 5.41 -1.57 18.18
C ARG A 109 4.70 -2.37 17.09
N ALA A 110 4.76 -1.93 15.82
CA ALA A 110 4.18 -2.66 14.70
C ALA A 110 4.89 -4.01 14.46
N ALA A 111 6.22 -4.04 14.57
CA ALA A 111 6.99 -5.28 14.48
C ALA A 111 6.68 -6.23 15.63
N ASP A 112 6.58 -5.73 16.86
CA ASP A 112 6.21 -6.50 18.06
C ASP A 112 4.77 -7.06 17.95
N ALA A 113 3.87 -6.34 17.28
CA ALA A 113 2.51 -6.78 16.97
C ALA A 113 2.46 -7.89 15.90
N GLY A 114 3.55 -8.14 15.20
CA GLY A 114 3.67 -9.21 14.19
C GLY A 114 3.50 -8.75 12.74
N ALA A 115 3.70 -7.46 12.44
CA ALA A 115 3.72 -7.00 11.05
C ALA A 115 4.88 -7.65 10.26
N ASP A 116 4.59 -8.07 9.01
CA ASP A 116 5.57 -8.69 8.13
C ASP A 116 6.53 -7.69 7.49
N ALA A 117 6.09 -6.44 7.33
CA ALA A 117 6.89 -5.34 6.81
C ALA A 117 6.34 -3.98 7.26
N LEU A 118 7.12 -2.93 7.01
CA LEU A 118 6.77 -1.55 7.33
C LEU A 118 6.65 -0.68 6.08
N LEU A 119 5.65 0.21 6.04
CA LEU A 119 5.55 1.30 5.06
C LEU A 119 5.87 2.63 5.74
N LEU A 120 6.97 3.26 5.34
CA LEU A 120 7.51 4.46 5.95
C LEU A 120 7.32 5.68 5.03
N ILE A 121 6.30 6.50 5.30
CA ILE A 121 6.13 7.79 4.61
C ILE A 121 7.30 8.72 4.96
N SER A 122 7.77 9.49 3.97
CA SER A 122 8.82 10.50 4.22
C SER A 122 8.35 11.55 5.24
N PRO A 123 9.27 12.09 6.06
CA PRO A 123 8.95 13.14 6.99
C PRO A 123 8.26 14.31 6.30
N TYR A 124 7.09 14.68 6.80
CA TYR A 124 6.25 15.76 6.28
C TYR A 124 6.37 17.01 7.17
N TYR A 125 5.99 18.17 6.66
CA TYR A 125 5.97 19.47 7.35
C TYR A 125 7.36 20.08 7.59
N ASN A 126 8.31 19.38 8.18
CA ASN A 126 9.66 19.88 8.50
C ASN A 126 10.66 19.77 7.32
N ILE A 127 10.27 19.20 6.19
CA ILE A 127 10.97 19.23 4.88
C ILE A 127 12.48 18.99 5.00
N PRO A 128 12.92 17.79 5.40
CA PRO A 128 14.34 17.50 5.53
C PRO A 128 15.06 17.43 4.18
N GLU A 129 16.35 17.80 4.19
CA GLU A 129 17.25 17.61 3.06
C GLU A 129 17.51 16.11 2.80
N GLN A 130 18.05 15.76 1.61
CA GLN A 130 18.31 14.36 1.23
C GLN A 130 19.21 13.61 2.23
N ALA A 131 20.15 14.30 2.86
CA ALA A 131 20.98 13.71 3.92
C ALA A 131 20.13 13.31 5.13
N GLY A 132 19.23 14.20 5.57
CA GLY A 132 18.31 13.92 6.68
C GLY A 132 17.31 12.79 6.36
N LEU A 133 16.85 12.68 5.11
CA LEU A 133 16.03 11.55 4.66
C LEU A 133 16.80 10.23 4.76
N LYS A 134 18.05 10.19 4.28
CA LYS A 134 18.89 8.99 4.39
C LYS A 134 19.13 8.58 5.83
N ASP A 135 19.45 9.54 6.70
CA ASP A 135 19.69 9.27 8.12
C ASP A 135 18.42 8.78 8.83
N HIS A 136 17.25 9.37 8.49
CA HIS A 136 15.95 8.96 9.01
C HIS A 136 15.65 7.50 8.72
N TYR A 137 15.67 7.10 7.44
CA TYR A 137 15.34 5.73 7.05
C TYR A 137 16.37 4.71 7.53
N ARG A 138 17.67 5.04 7.48
CA ARG A 138 18.72 4.16 7.99
C ARG A 138 18.60 3.94 9.48
N THR A 139 18.30 4.98 10.26
CA THR A 139 18.11 4.85 11.71
C THR A 139 17.01 3.83 12.04
N ILE A 140 15.92 3.83 11.28
CA ILE A 140 14.82 2.88 11.48
C ILE A 140 15.26 1.48 11.00
N ALA A 141 15.88 1.40 9.83
CA ALA A 141 16.31 0.14 9.24
C ALA A 141 17.43 -0.57 10.02
N ASP A 142 18.31 0.19 10.66
CA ASP A 142 19.36 -0.36 11.55
C ASP A 142 18.78 -0.92 12.85
N ALA A 143 17.65 -0.39 13.33
CA ALA A 143 17.05 -0.75 14.60
C ALA A 143 16.03 -1.89 14.51
N ILE A 144 15.38 -2.09 13.35
CA ILE A 144 14.25 -2.99 13.19
C ILE A 144 14.52 -4.00 12.07
N ASP A 145 14.44 -5.26 12.38
CA ASP A 145 14.90 -6.39 11.56
C ASP A 145 13.78 -6.97 10.66
N ILE A 146 12.74 -6.20 10.28
CA ILE A 146 11.76 -6.60 9.28
C ILE A 146 11.86 -5.73 8.03
N PRO A 147 11.39 -6.21 6.86
CA PRO A 147 11.41 -5.49 5.60
C PRO A 147 10.75 -4.11 5.67
N GLN A 148 11.32 -3.11 5.01
CA GLN A 148 10.84 -1.73 5.03
C GLN A 148 10.69 -1.18 3.61
N ILE A 149 9.57 -0.49 3.38
CA ILE A 149 9.22 0.15 2.12
C ILE A 149 9.24 1.66 2.33
N VAL A 150 10.11 2.34 1.63
CA VAL A 150 10.21 3.81 1.64
C VAL A 150 9.07 4.40 0.82
N TYR A 151 8.32 5.35 1.36
CA TYR A 151 7.17 5.94 0.69
C TYR A 151 7.38 7.42 0.37
N ASN A 152 7.44 7.73 -0.93
CA ASN A 152 7.59 9.08 -1.46
C ASN A 152 6.28 9.62 -2.02
N VAL A 153 5.75 10.68 -1.38
CA VAL A 153 4.52 11.37 -1.80
C VAL A 153 4.67 12.88 -1.62
N PRO A 154 5.48 13.53 -2.45
CA PRO A 154 5.85 14.94 -2.28
C PRO A 154 4.65 15.89 -2.25
N GLY A 155 3.55 15.55 -2.93
CA GLY A 155 2.30 16.32 -2.87
C GLY A 155 1.66 16.40 -1.47
N ARG A 156 2.00 15.48 -0.55
CA ARG A 156 1.54 15.49 0.84
C ARG A 156 2.62 15.91 1.83
N THR A 157 3.86 15.52 1.58
CA THR A 157 4.96 15.72 2.53
C THR A 157 5.68 17.04 2.34
N GLY A 158 5.60 17.64 1.14
CA GLY A 158 6.34 18.82 0.77
C GLY A 158 7.83 18.56 0.47
N THR A 159 8.26 17.28 0.57
CA THR A 159 9.64 16.87 0.27
C THR A 159 9.64 15.71 -0.70
N ASN A 160 10.58 15.70 -1.64
CA ASN A 160 10.77 14.61 -2.61
C ASN A 160 12.00 13.79 -2.23
N ILE A 161 11.92 12.47 -2.38
CA ILE A 161 13.08 11.59 -2.26
C ILE A 161 13.68 11.43 -3.65
N GLU A 162 14.89 11.97 -3.85
CA GLU A 162 15.57 11.92 -5.13
C GLU A 162 16.01 10.48 -5.48
N PRO A 163 16.11 10.12 -6.79
CA PRO A 163 16.49 8.76 -7.22
C PRO A 163 17.81 8.27 -6.61
N GLU A 164 18.81 9.13 -6.49
CA GLU A 164 20.11 8.81 -5.90
C GLU A 164 20.00 8.52 -4.39
N THR A 165 19.05 9.13 -3.73
CA THR A 165 18.75 8.86 -2.32
C THR A 165 18.08 7.49 -2.18
N VAL A 166 17.11 7.16 -3.04
CA VAL A 166 16.48 5.84 -3.07
C VAL A 166 17.52 4.75 -3.38
N ALA A 167 18.37 4.94 -4.39
CA ALA A 167 19.44 4.00 -4.74
C ALA A 167 20.43 3.77 -3.57
N THR A 168 20.74 4.84 -2.82
CA THR A 168 21.58 4.74 -1.62
C THR A 168 20.87 3.95 -0.49
N LEU A 169 19.56 4.09 -0.36
CA LEU A 169 18.77 3.37 0.66
C LEU A 169 18.56 1.91 0.25
N ALA A 170 18.38 1.61 -1.03
CA ALA A 170 18.19 0.25 -1.56
C ALA A 170 19.38 -0.68 -1.30
N SER A 171 20.58 -0.14 -1.00
CA SER A 171 21.73 -0.96 -0.58
C SER A 171 21.64 -1.47 0.86
N HIS A 172 20.66 -1.03 1.64
CA HIS A 172 20.44 -1.50 3.01
C HIS A 172 19.56 -2.76 3.02
N ARG A 173 20.01 -3.84 3.67
CA ARG A 173 19.36 -5.17 3.64
C ARG A 173 17.87 -5.15 4.06
N ASN A 174 17.47 -4.26 4.97
CA ASN A 174 16.10 -4.17 5.48
C ASN A 174 15.23 -3.17 4.68
N ILE A 175 15.80 -2.41 3.71
CA ILE A 175 15.04 -1.50 2.84
C ILE A 175 14.84 -2.21 1.50
N VAL A 176 13.69 -2.84 1.33
CA VAL A 176 13.42 -3.78 0.23
C VAL A 176 12.48 -3.22 -0.85
N GLY A 177 11.97 -2.00 -0.66
CA GLY A 177 11.03 -1.45 -1.63
C GLY A 177 10.82 0.06 -1.53
N TYR A 178 10.18 0.58 -2.57
CA TYR A 178 9.83 1.98 -2.73
C TYR A 178 8.42 2.12 -3.27
N LYS A 179 7.54 2.82 -2.52
CA LYS A 179 6.21 3.24 -2.99
C LYS A 179 6.33 4.60 -3.67
N ALA A 180 6.12 4.62 -4.98
CA ALA A 180 6.23 5.79 -5.84
C ALA A 180 4.90 6.51 -5.99
N ALA A 181 4.75 7.69 -5.38
CA ALA A 181 3.57 8.55 -5.53
C ALA A 181 3.95 10.02 -5.79
N SER A 182 5.01 10.23 -6.57
CA SER A 182 5.42 11.57 -7.02
C SER A 182 4.61 12.07 -8.21
N GLY A 183 3.96 11.18 -8.96
CA GLY A 183 3.34 11.50 -10.25
C GLY A 183 4.35 11.68 -11.41
N ASP A 184 5.65 11.67 -11.12
CA ASP A 184 6.71 11.84 -12.11
C ASP A 184 7.25 10.48 -12.60
N VAL A 185 6.74 10.03 -13.74
CA VAL A 185 7.12 8.75 -14.37
C VAL A 185 8.61 8.75 -14.77
N GLY A 186 9.18 9.90 -15.12
CA GLY A 186 10.61 10.02 -15.45
C GLY A 186 11.49 9.78 -14.22
N GLN A 187 11.14 10.36 -13.08
CA GLN A 187 11.81 10.09 -11.80
C GLN A 187 11.68 8.60 -11.42
N ILE A 188 10.48 8.02 -11.56
CA ILE A 188 10.23 6.61 -11.22
C ILE A 188 11.10 5.70 -12.11
N SER A 189 11.20 5.99 -13.41
CA SER A 189 12.09 5.28 -14.33
C SER A 189 13.55 5.31 -13.86
N SER A 190 14.04 6.47 -13.40
CA SER A 190 15.39 6.61 -12.85
C SER A 190 15.59 5.79 -11.58
N VAL A 191 14.57 5.71 -10.70
CA VAL A 191 14.62 4.84 -9.51
C VAL A 191 14.74 3.38 -9.92
N VAL A 192 13.87 2.90 -10.83
CA VAL A 192 13.91 1.50 -11.32
C VAL A 192 15.28 1.17 -11.93
N GLU A 193 15.84 2.07 -12.76
CA GLU A 193 17.15 1.88 -13.36
C GLU A 193 18.25 1.78 -12.31
N GLN A 194 18.29 2.69 -11.35
CA GLN A 194 19.37 2.79 -10.36
C GLN A 194 19.30 1.69 -9.29
N THR A 195 18.12 1.08 -9.08
CA THR A 195 17.95 0.01 -8.08
C THR A 195 17.91 -1.40 -8.67
N ARG A 196 18.00 -1.56 -10.00
CA ARG A 196 17.84 -2.85 -10.71
C ARG A 196 18.84 -3.95 -10.33
N SER A 197 19.96 -3.61 -9.71
CA SER A 197 20.99 -4.56 -9.25
C SER A 197 20.76 -5.04 -7.82
N GLU A 198 19.82 -4.44 -7.11
CA GLU A 198 19.49 -4.74 -5.73
C GLU A 198 18.23 -5.64 -5.66
N ALA A 199 18.07 -6.38 -4.57
CA ALA A 199 16.82 -7.06 -4.24
C ALA A 199 15.78 -6.02 -3.75
N PHE A 200 15.24 -5.24 -4.69
CA PHE A 200 14.46 -4.05 -4.38
C PHE A 200 13.27 -3.89 -5.33
N SER A 201 12.08 -3.71 -4.76
CA SER A 201 10.82 -3.58 -5.49
C SER A 201 10.37 -2.13 -5.61
N VAL A 202 9.94 -1.72 -6.80
CA VAL A 202 9.30 -0.42 -7.02
C VAL A 202 7.80 -0.64 -7.24
N LEU A 203 6.99 -0.11 -6.32
CA LEU A 203 5.53 -0.20 -6.34
C LEU A 203 4.93 1.15 -6.71
N SER A 204 3.88 1.16 -7.53
CA SER A 204 3.08 2.36 -7.69
C SER A 204 2.39 2.73 -6.38
N GLY A 205 2.32 4.01 -6.07
CA GLY A 205 1.48 4.58 -5.01
C GLY A 205 0.26 5.33 -5.55
N ASP A 206 0.09 5.28 -6.89
CA ASP A 206 -0.97 5.95 -7.63
C ASP A 206 -1.59 4.94 -8.59
N ASP A 207 -2.87 4.62 -8.40
CA ASP A 207 -3.58 3.59 -9.15
C ASP A 207 -3.55 3.82 -10.66
N ILE A 208 -3.74 5.07 -11.11
CA ILE A 208 -3.75 5.41 -12.53
C ILE A 208 -2.37 5.25 -13.20
N LEU A 209 -1.29 5.33 -12.43
CA LEU A 209 0.08 5.17 -12.93
C LEU A 209 0.61 3.72 -12.79
N THR A 210 -0.18 2.80 -12.27
CA THR A 210 0.26 1.42 -12.03
C THR A 210 0.72 0.73 -13.31
N LEU A 211 -0.08 0.80 -14.37
CA LEU A 211 0.26 0.16 -15.65
C LEU A 211 1.56 0.70 -16.28
N PRO A 212 1.77 2.03 -16.43
CA PRO A 212 3.05 2.54 -16.93
C PRO A 212 4.23 2.20 -16.03
N ILE A 213 4.07 2.17 -14.70
CA ILE A 213 5.15 1.81 -13.76
C ILE A 213 5.51 0.33 -13.88
N CYS A 214 4.54 -0.59 -14.00
CA CYS A 214 4.81 -2.00 -14.32
C CYS A 214 5.54 -2.14 -15.66
N GLY A 215 5.20 -1.31 -16.67
CA GLY A 215 5.90 -1.27 -17.96
C GLY A 215 7.37 -0.85 -17.87
N LEU A 216 7.76 -0.12 -16.85
CA LEU A 216 9.14 0.27 -16.56
C LEU A 216 9.91 -0.79 -15.73
N GLY A 217 9.25 -1.82 -15.23
CA GLY A 217 9.83 -2.84 -14.35
C GLY A 217 9.39 -2.73 -12.90
N GLY A 218 8.35 -1.95 -12.60
CA GLY A 218 7.70 -1.95 -11.30
C GLY A 218 6.99 -3.28 -11.02
N SER A 219 6.92 -3.68 -9.76
CA SER A 219 6.41 -4.99 -9.32
C SER A 219 4.91 -5.01 -9.01
N GLY A 220 4.26 -3.84 -8.85
CA GLY A 220 2.85 -3.78 -8.47
C GLY A 220 2.41 -2.42 -7.94
N VAL A 221 1.44 -2.43 -7.03
CA VAL A 221 0.83 -1.20 -6.49
C VAL A 221 0.43 -1.34 -5.02
N ILE A 222 0.67 -0.29 -4.25
CA ILE A 222 -0.01 -0.06 -2.97
C ILE A 222 -1.23 0.83 -3.27
N SER A 223 -2.38 0.21 -3.43
CA SER A 223 -3.56 0.71 -4.14
C SER A 223 -4.63 1.29 -3.20
N VAL A 224 -5.25 2.39 -3.60
CA VAL A 224 -6.49 2.88 -3.00
C VAL A 224 -7.70 2.22 -3.66
N GLY A 225 -7.68 2.08 -4.99
CA GLY A 225 -8.77 1.50 -5.79
C GLY A 225 -9.08 0.05 -5.44
N ALA A 226 -8.10 -0.70 -4.99
CA ALA A 226 -8.28 -2.10 -4.57
C ALA A 226 -9.14 -2.27 -3.31
N ASN A 227 -9.41 -1.22 -2.53
CA ASN A 227 -10.44 -1.28 -1.48
C ASN A 227 -11.84 -1.51 -2.07
N ILE A 228 -12.07 -1.11 -3.33
CA ILE A 228 -13.36 -1.17 -4.02
C ILE A 228 -13.39 -2.31 -5.04
N GLU A 229 -12.39 -2.38 -5.91
CA GLU A 229 -12.28 -3.35 -7.01
C GLU A 229 -11.01 -4.21 -6.88
N PRO A 230 -10.86 -5.02 -5.79
CA PRO A 230 -9.64 -5.77 -5.55
C PRO A 230 -9.34 -6.80 -6.63
N ALA A 231 -10.33 -7.58 -7.06
CA ALA A 231 -10.15 -8.66 -8.03
C ALA A 231 -9.75 -8.12 -9.42
N GLN A 232 -10.38 -7.04 -9.88
CA GLN A 232 -10.06 -6.45 -11.19
C GLN A 232 -8.70 -5.74 -11.17
N THR A 233 -8.36 -5.06 -10.05
CA THR A 233 -7.05 -4.45 -9.86
C THR A 233 -5.96 -5.52 -9.85
N THR A 234 -6.18 -6.64 -9.15
CA THR A 234 -5.26 -7.80 -9.12
C THR A 234 -5.09 -8.40 -10.52
N ALA A 235 -6.19 -8.57 -11.28
CA ALA A 235 -6.13 -9.07 -12.65
C ALA A 235 -5.36 -8.12 -13.58
N MET A 236 -5.53 -6.79 -13.44
CA MET A 236 -4.80 -5.77 -14.20
C MET A 236 -3.30 -5.85 -13.94
N VAL A 237 -2.91 -5.85 -12.67
CA VAL A 237 -1.50 -5.87 -12.26
C VAL A 237 -0.86 -7.21 -12.65
N GLY A 238 -1.53 -8.33 -12.41
CA GLY A 238 -1.05 -9.67 -12.81
C GLY A 238 -0.81 -9.77 -14.32
N ALA A 239 -1.71 -9.22 -15.15
CA ALA A 239 -1.51 -9.14 -16.59
C ALA A 239 -0.31 -8.26 -16.96
N ALA A 240 -0.17 -7.09 -16.33
CA ALA A 240 0.95 -6.17 -16.59
C ALA A 240 2.32 -6.79 -16.23
N VAL A 241 2.43 -7.41 -15.05
CA VAL A 241 3.67 -8.05 -14.57
C VAL A 241 4.04 -9.28 -15.40
N SER A 242 3.04 -10.03 -15.89
CA SER A 242 3.28 -11.17 -16.78
C SER A 242 3.55 -10.79 -18.25
N GLY A 243 3.47 -9.51 -18.60
CA GLY A 243 3.72 -9.00 -19.96
C GLY A 243 2.49 -9.05 -20.89
N ASP A 244 1.31 -9.43 -20.40
CA ASP A 244 0.05 -9.34 -21.16
C ASP A 244 -0.51 -7.92 -21.11
N TYR A 245 0.17 -7.01 -21.83
CA TYR A 245 -0.20 -5.59 -21.85
C TYR A 245 -1.52 -5.30 -22.58
N ASP A 246 -1.99 -6.16 -23.45
CA ASP A 246 -3.30 -5.97 -24.09
C ASP A 246 -4.42 -6.16 -23.08
N ARG A 247 -4.37 -7.21 -22.29
CA ARG A 247 -5.29 -7.45 -21.19
C ARG A 247 -5.18 -6.40 -20.10
N ALA A 248 -3.95 -6.09 -19.66
CA ALA A 248 -3.71 -5.08 -18.64
C ALA A 248 -4.28 -3.71 -19.02
N ARG A 249 -4.11 -3.31 -20.29
CA ARG A 249 -4.61 -2.04 -20.84
C ARG A 249 -6.13 -1.97 -20.88
N ASN A 250 -6.79 -3.06 -21.25
CA ASN A 250 -8.25 -3.13 -21.26
C ASN A 250 -8.81 -2.96 -19.83
N LEU A 251 -8.26 -3.67 -18.87
CA LEU A 251 -8.65 -3.54 -17.46
C LEU A 251 -8.33 -2.16 -16.90
N HIS A 252 -7.18 -1.58 -17.26
CA HIS A 252 -6.83 -0.22 -16.87
C HIS A 252 -7.86 0.81 -17.37
N TYR A 253 -8.31 0.72 -18.63
CA TYR A 253 -9.30 1.64 -19.17
C TYR A 253 -10.68 1.49 -18.51
N GLN A 254 -11.05 0.29 -18.09
CA GLN A 254 -12.27 0.05 -17.31
C GLN A 254 -12.17 0.68 -15.91
N LEU A 255 -11.03 0.55 -15.25
CA LEU A 255 -10.80 1.03 -13.87
C LEU A 255 -10.41 2.51 -13.79
N ALA A 256 -9.90 3.10 -14.88
CA ALA A 256 -9.37 4.47 -14.89
C ALA A 256 -10.38 5.51 -14.37
N PRO A 257 -11.69 5.48 -14.72
CA PRO A 257 -12.65 6.44 -14.16
C PRO A 257 -12.75 6.37 -12.63
N LEU A 258 -12.67 5.18 -12.04
CA LEU A 258 -12.64 4.99 -10.59
C LEU A 258 -11.33 5.54 -10.01
N PHE A 259 -10.19 5.13 -10.56
CA PHE A 259 -8.88 5.53 -10.07
C PHE A 259 -8.71 7.05 -10.04
N GLU A 260 -9.11 7.74 -11.10
CA GLU A 260 -9.09 9.21 -11.15
C GLU A 260 -10.06 9.84 -10.15
N HIS A 261 -11.28 9.28 -10.02
CA HIS A 261 -12.28 9.86 -9.13
C HIS A 261 -11.98 9.66 -7.64
N LEU A 262 -11.22 8.64 -7.28
CA LEU A 262 -10.78 8.43 -5.90
C LEU A 262 -9.80 9.51 -5.38
N PHE A 263 -9.30 10.38 -6.26
CA PHE A 263 -8.41 11.49 -5.92
C PHE A 263 -8.98 12.87 -6.30
N VAL A 264 -10.27 12.95 -6.65
CA VAL A 264 -10.95 14.22 -6.99
C VAL A 264 -11.05 15.17 -5.77
N GLU A 265 -11.10 14.61 -4.58
CA GLU A 265 -10.88 15.27 -3.30
C GLU A 265 -9.78 14.52 -2.52
N THR A 266 -9.37 15.07 -1.39
CA THR A 266 -8.28 14.45 -0.59
C THR A 266 -8.62 13.01 -0.20
N ASN A 267 -7.79 12.04 -0.61
CA ASN A 267 -7.87 10.67 -0.12
C ASN A 267 -7.65 10.64 1.42
N PRO A 268 -8.53 9.97 2.23
CA PRO A 268 -9.47 8.93 1.84
C PRO A 268 -10.95 9.38 1.65
N ILE A 269 -11.26 10.64 1.46
CA ILE A 269 -12.65 11.13 1.37
C ILE A 269 -13.44 10.35 0.29
N PRO A 270 -12.99 10.27 -0.99
CA PRO A 270 -13.77 9.56 -2.02
C PRO A 270 -13.81 8.04 -1.81
N VAL A 271 -12.72 7.41 -1.37
CA VAL A 271 -12.70 5.95 -1.19
C VAL A 271 -13.63 5.50 -0.06
N LYS A 272 -13.73 6.26 1.04
CA LYS A 272 -14.67 5.94 2.12
C LYS A 272 -16.13 6.12 1.68
N ALA A 273 -16.43 7.13 0.85
CA ALA A 273 -17.73 7.28 0.23
C ALA A 273 -18.06 6.12 -0.73
N ALA A 274 -17.07 5.62 -1.47
CA ALA A 274 -17.24 4.45 -2.33
C ALA A 274 -17.47 3.15 -1.53
N MET A 275 -16.77 2.97 -0.40
CA MET A 275 -16.96 1.83 0.49
C MET A 275 -18.34 1.84 1.13
N GLU A 276 -18.84 3.01 1.54
CA GLU A 276 -20.21 3.18 2.05
C GLU A 276 -21.24 2.78 0.98
N TYR A 277 -21.06 3.25 -0.26
CA TYR A 277 -21.93 2.90 -1.38
C TYR A 277 -21.96 1.40 -1.70
N ARG A 278 -20.85 0.69 -1.44
CA ARG A 278 -20.69 -0.76 -1.62
C ARG A 278 -21.04 -1.59 -0.37
N ASP A 279 -21.58 -0.98 0.67
CA ASP A 279 -21.86 -1.64 1.97
C ASP A 279 -20.61 -2.31 2.60
N TYR A 280 -19.40 -1.79 2.33
CA TYR A 280 -18.15 -2.27 2.91
C TYR A 280 -17.81 -1.58 4.25
N GLY A 281 -18.68 -0.72 4.72
CA GLY A 281 -18.56 -0.03 6.00
C GLY A 281 -18.93 1.45 5.91
N PRO A 282 -18.94 2.15 7.06
CA PRO A 282 -19.36 3.53 7.13
C PRO A 282 -18.38 4.48 6.43
N GLY A 283 -18.92 5.49 5.74
CA GLY A 283 -18.15 6.57 5.11
C GLY A 283 -17.60 7.62 6.11
N THR A 284 -17.81 7.43 7.41
CA THR A 284 -17.43 8.37 8.47
C THR A 284 -15.94 8.69 8.44
N LEU A 285 -15.61 9.97 8.49
CA LEU A 285 -14.24 10.50 8.54
C LEU A 285 -14.01 11.21 9.88
N ARG A 286 -12.77 11.21 10.35
CA ARG A 286 -12.38 12.05 11.50
C ARG A 286 -11.98 13.46 11.05
N PRO A 287 -12.37 14.51 11.79
CA PRO A 287 -11.85 15.86 11.53
C PRO A 287 -10.32 15.88 11.50
N PRO A 288 -9.70 16.68 10.62
CA PRO A 288 -10.28 17.78 9.85
C PRO A 288 -10.91 17.39 8.51
N LEU A 289 -10.97 16.10 8.17
CA LEU A 289 -11.61 15.65 6.93
C LEU A 289 -13.14 15.78 7.03
N THR A 290 -13.77 15.96 5.89
CA THR A 290 -15.23 16.16 5.76
C THR A 290 -15.78 15.18 4.71
N ASP A 291 -17.09 15.01 4.68
CA ASP A 291 -17.76 14.18 3.69
C ASP A 291 -17.48 14.65 2.26
N LEU A 292 -17.49 13.68 1.33
CA LEU A 292 -17.38 13.95 -0.10
C LEU A 292 -18.51 14.87 -0.55
N SER A 293 -18.18 15.90 -1.36
CA SER A 293 -19.18 16.83 -1.87
C SER A 293 -20.22 16.13 -2.74
N ASP A 294 -21.49 16.61 -2.69
CA ASP A 294 -22.62 16.01 -3.40
C ASP A 294 -22.37 15.82 -4.91
N LYS A 295 -21.66 16.75 -5.53
CA LYS A 295 -21.31 16.66 -6.95
C LYS A 295 -20.42 15.47 -7.23
N HIS A 296 -19.39 15.27 -6.42
CA HIS A 296 -18.44 14.19 -6.62
C HIS A 296 -19.03 12.86 -6.15
N ARG A 297 -19.88 12.84 -5.12
CA ARG A 297 -20.62 11.65 -4.69
C ARG A 297 -21.49 11.09 -5.80
N LYS A 298 -22.33 11.92 -6.44
CA LYS A 298 -23.16 11.49 -7.57
C LYS A 298 -22.37 10.93 -8.75
N ARG A 299 -21.20 11.53 -9.04
CA ARG A 299 -20.32 11.03 -10.10
C ARG A 299 -19.68 9.70 -9.71
N LEU A 300 -19.27 9.56 -8.45
CA LEU A 300 -18.72 8.32 -7.91
C LEU A 300 -19.72 7.16 -8.01
N GLU A 301 -20.97 7.39 -7.56
CA GLU A 301 -22.05 6.42 -7.65
C GLU A 301 -22.27 5.96 -9.11
N SER A 302 -22.34 6.91 -10.06
CA SER A 302 -22.46 6.57 -11.49
C SER A 302 -21.29 5.72 -12.00
N ILE A 303 -20.04 5.99 -11.58
CA ILE A 303 -18.87 5.20 -11.97
C ILE A 303 -18.97 3.77 -11.41
N LEU A 304 -19.43 3.62 -10.18
CA LEU A 304 -19.59 2.32 -9.54
C LEU A 304 -20.69 1.50 -10.21
N ASP A 305 -21.81 2.13 -10.58
CA ASP A 305 -22.90 1.47 -11.34
C ASP A 305 -22.44 1.01 -12.73
N ASP A 306 -21.66 1.84 -13.43
CA ASP A 306 -21.09 1.49 -14.74
C ASP A 306 -20.17 0.27 -14.63
N LEU A 307 -19.32 0.19 -13.59
CA LEU A 307 -18.45 -0.97 -13.33
C LEU A 307 -19.23 -2.25 -13.03
N ASP A 308 -20.36 -2.16 -12.33
CA ASP A 308 -21.22 -3.32 -12.06
C ASP A 308 -21.90 -3.82 -13.35
N ALA A 309 -22.41 -2.90 -14.18
CA ALA A 309 -23.02 -3.25 -15.46
C ALA A 309 -22.03 -3.95 -16.40
N ASP A 310 -20.77 -3.48 -16.47
CA ASP A 310 -19.71 -4.11 -17.25
C ASP A 310 -19.39 -5.53 -16.76
N ARG A 311 -19.39 -5.73 -15.43
CA ARG A 311 -19.18 -7.04 -14.81
C ARG A 311 -20.29 -8.03 -15.13
N GLU A 312 -21.54 -7.60 -15.04
CA GLU A 312 -22.70 -8.42 -15.39
C GLU A 312 -22.71 -8.83 -16.86
N MET A 313 -22.37 -7.92 -17.77
CA MET A 313 -22.25 -8.21 -19.21
C MET A 313 -21.15 -9.22 -19.50
N ALA A 314 -19.99 -9.09 -18.83
CA ALA A 314 -18.88 -10.03 -18.99
C ALA A 314 -19.25 -11.46 -18.52
N LEU A 315 -20.01 -11.59 -17.44
CA LEU A 315 -20.51 -12.87 -16.93
C LEU A 315 -21.57 -13.48 -17.85
N ALA A 316 -22.50 -12.69 -18.37
CA ALA A 316 -23.53 -13.14 -19.30
C ALA A 316 -22.92 -13.67 -20.61
N GLY A 317 -21.92 -12.97 -21.17
CA GLY A 317 -21.22 -13.40 -22.39
C GLY A 317 -20.43 -14.71 -22.25
N GLN A 318 -20.01 -15.07 -21.05
CA GLN A 318 -19.34 -16.35 -20.78
C GLN A 318 -20.33 -17.53 -20.69
N THR A 319 -21.60 -17.27 -20.38
CA THR A 319 -22.64 -18.30 -20.23
C THR A 319 -23.25 -18.70 -21.58
N GLU A 320 -23.13 -17.87 -22.63
CA GLU A 320 -23.65 -18.15 -23.98
C GLU A 320 -22.68 -19.00 -24.85
N VAL A 321 -21.49 -19.31 -24.38
CA VAL A 321 -20.43 -20.05 -25.14
C VAL A 321 -20.32 -21.54 -24.70
N ILE A 322 -21.22 -22.03 -23.85
CA ILE A 322 -21.33 -23.44 -23.45
C ILE A 322 -22.55 -24.05 -24.15
#